data_29d8cdb4be744a2f5527b0fce7a11e3f
#
_entry.id   29d8cdb4be744a2f5527b0fce7a11e3f
#
_cell.length_a   1.000
_cell.length_b   1.000
_cell.length_c   1.000
_cell.angle_alpha   90.00
_cell.angle_beta   90.00
_cell.angle_gamma   90.00
#
_symmetry.space_group_name_H-M   'P 1'
#
loop_
_entity.id
_entity.type
_entity.pdbx_description
1 polymer ?
#
loop_
_entity_poly.entity_id
_entity_poly.type
_entity_poly.pdbx_seq_one_letter_code
_entity_poly.pdbx_strand_id
1 'polypeptide(L)'
;MVGGTEPDSDEVVYKETIYYGVWLWVLVLGLAGLYIAITIGAVTKHMSGLYIIFGVIAIILFALLLNFWRLVFIVTETRVTFGFGLIRKSFNRDDIISCEPYQLKFSNYLGYGIRLGLDKTVAYNTRNGDGIKLVVEGAKRPYVISINNSGYVCKLLSKQGIAFTR
;
A
#
# COMPACT_ATOMS: atom_id res chain seq x y z
N MET A 1 -23.68 1.10 34.38
CA MET A 1 -23.63 0.01 33.41
C MET A 1 -23.19 0.63 32.08
N VAL A 2 -21.92 0.55 31.76
CA VAL A 2 -21.36 1.04 30.51
C VAL A 2 -21.33 -0.17 29.58
N GLY A 3 -22.27 -0.20 28.64
CA GLY A 3 -22.30 -1.19 27.57
C GLY A 3 -21.09 -0.98 26.66
N GLY A 4 -20.11 -1.88 26.74
CA GLY A 4 -19.08 -1.99 25.73
C GLY A 4 -19.75 -2.45 24.44
N THR A 5 -19.82 -1.58 23.45
CA THR A 5 -20.10 -1.97 22.06
C THR A 5 -18.91 -2.79 21.57
N GLU A 6 -19.11 -4.10 21.47
CA GLU A 6 -18.24 -4.97 20.65
C GLU A 6 -18.06 -4.31 19.28
N PRO A 7 -16.86 -4.36 18.69
CA PRO A 7 -16.68 -3.90 17.33
C PRO A 7 -17.54 -4.77 16.44
N ASP A 8 -18.58 -4.18 15.89
CA ASP A 8 -19.47 -4.74 14.89
C ASP A 8 -18.62 -5.47 13.84
N SER A 9 -18.85 -6.76 13.69
CA SER A 9 -18.14 -7.60 12.71
C SER A 9 -18.69 -7.27 11.32
N ASP A 10 -18.25 -6.10 10.79
CA ASP A 10 -18.55 -5.69 9.42
C ASP A 10 -18.22 -6.81 8.45
N GLU A 11 -19.21 -7.37 7.81
CA GLU A 11 -19.03 -8.45 6.84
C GLU A 11 -18.13 -7.97 5.70
N VAL A 12 -17.08 -8.76 5.40
CA VAL A 12 -16.14 -8.43 4.31
C VAL A 12 -16.80 -8.76 2.98
N VAL A 13 -17.20 -7.73 2.24
CA VAL A 13 -17.83 -7.86 0.92
C VAL A 13 -16.80 -8.14 -0.17
N TYR A 14 -15.61 -7.53 -0.07
CA TYR A 14 -14.53 -7.72 -1.03
C TYR A 14 -13.17 -7.54 -0.36
N LYS A 15 -12.23 -8.43 -0.71
CA LYS A 15 -10.85 -8.34 -0.24
C LYS A 15 -9.90 -8.69 -1.36
N GLU A 16 -8.94 -7.83 -1.61
CA GLU A 16 -7.87 -8.07 -2.55
C GLU A 16 -6.51 -7.80 -1.91
N THR A 17 -5.53 -8.63 -2.24
CA THR A 17 -4.15 -8.45 -1.81
C THR A 17 -3.27 -8.39 -3.04
N ILE A 18 -2.56 -7.28 -3.20
CA ILE A 18 -1.72 -7.00 -4.35
C ILE A 18 -0.26 -7.01 -3.92
N TYR A 19 0.54 -7.85 -4.57
CA TYR A 19 1.96 -7.98 -4.32
C TYR A 19 2.77 -7.13 -5.29
N TYR A 20 3.99 -6.80 -4.90
CA TYR A 20 4.96 -6.21 -5.81
C TYR A 20 5.39 -7.19 -6.90
N GLY A 21 5.83 -6.66 -8.03
CA GLY A 21 6.38 -7.46 -9.12
C GLY A 21 7.71 -8.13 -8.74
N VAL A 22 8.12 -9.10 -9.56
CA VAL A 22 9.34 -9.90 -9.35
C VAL A 22 10.61 -9.06 -9.20
N TRP A 23 10.65 -7.87 -9.82
CA TRP A 23 11.77 -6.94 -9.74
C TRP A 23 12.13 -6.53 -8.30
N LEU A 24 11.14 -6.45 -7.39
CA LEU A 24 11.41 -6.14 -5.98
C LEU A 24 12.25 -7.24 -5.33
N TRP A 25 12.00 -8.49 -5.66
CA TRP A 25 12.77 -9.63 -5.18
C TRP A 25 14.21 -9.59 -5.66
N VAL A 26 14.42 -9.24 -6.92
CA VAL A 26 15.78 -9.08 -7.49
C VAL A 26 16.54 -8.00 -6.72
N LEU A 27 15.89 -6.88 -6.44
CA LEU A 27 16.46 -5.78 -5.65
C LEU A 27 16.78 -6.22 -4.21
N VAL A 28 15.87 -6.92 -3.55
CA VAL A 28 16.06 -7.42 -2.17
C VAL A 28 17.21 -8.41 -2.11
N LEU A 29 17.29 -9.37 -3.04
CA LEU A 29 18.37 -10.35 -3.10
C LEU A 29 19.72 -9.68 -3.41
N GLY A 30 19.74 -8.69 -4.30
CA GLY A 30 20.93 -7.90 -4.61
C GLY A 30 21.45 -7.13 -3.39
N LEU A 31 20.57 -6.46 -2.65
CA LEU A 31 20.94 -5.75 -1.43
C LEU A 31 21.41 -6.71 -0.32
N ALA A 32 20.77 -7.88 -0.18
CA ALA A 32 21.18 -8.90 0.78
C ALA A 32 22.58 -9.43 0.45
N GLY A 33 22.86 -9.72 -0.84
CA GLY A 33 24.19 -10.15 -1.28
C GLY A 33 25.26 -9.09 -1.03
N LEU A 34 24.98 -7.82 -1.32
CA LEU A 34 25.86 -6.70 -1.04
C LEU A 34 26.13 -6.57 0.47
N TYR A 35 25.08 -6.66 1.29
CA TYR A 35 25.21 -6.64 2.75
C TYR A 35 26.11 -7.75 3.28
N ILE A 36 25.94 -8.99 2.79
CA ILE A 36 26.78 -10.13 3.17
C ILE A 36 28.24 -9.85 2.80
N ALA A 37 28.51 -9.36 1.59
CA ALA A 37 29.86 -9.06 1.12
C ALA A 37 30.54 -8.00 1.98
N ILE A 38 29.84 -6.92 2.33
CA ILE A 38 30.35 -5.86 3.21
C ILE A 38 30.65 -6.40 4.61
N THR A 39 29.74 -7.25 5.15
CA THR A 39 29.90 -7.83 6.48
C THR A 39 31.13 -8.74 6.55
N ILE A 40 31.34 -9.59 5.56
CA ILE A 40 32.54 -10.43 5.45
C ILE A 40 33.80 -9.56 5.40
N GLY A 41 33.81 -8.51 4.58
CA GLY A 41 34.92 -7.58 4.49
C GLY A 41 35.24 -6.84 5.80
N ALA A 42 34.21 -6.46 6.55
CA ALA A 42 34.36 -5.79 7.85
C ALA A 42 34.93 -6.75 8.94
N VAL A 43 34.47 -8.00 8.96
CA VAL A 43 34.94 -9.03 9.89
C VAL A 43 36.42 -9.36 9.63
N THR A 44 36.80 -9.54 8.36
CA THR A 44 38.20 -9.87 7.97
C THR A 44 39.17 -8.74 8.29
N LYS A 45 38.71 -7.48 8.35
CA LYS A 45 39.55 -6.32 8.70
C LYS A 45 39.45 -5.91 10.17
N HIS A 46 38.85 -6.72 11.03
CA HIS A 46 38.66 -6.43 12.48
C HIS A 46 37.98 -5.08 12.78
N MET A 47 37.12 -4.59 11.91
CA MET A 47 36.39 -3.34 12.08
C MET A 47 35.12 -3.52 12.91
N SER A 48 35.27 -3.83 14.22
CA SER A 48 34.19 -4.30 15.09
C SER A 48 32.96 -3.36 15.20
N GLY A 49 33.13 -2.06 15.09
CA GLY A 49 32.01 -1.11 15.15
C GLY A 49 31.14 -1.07 13.89
N LEU A 50 31.72 -1.36 12.71
CA LEU A 50 31.02 -1.20 11.45
C LEU A 50 29.91 -2.25 11.24
N TYR A 51 30.15 -3.51 11.60
CA TYR A 51 29.14 -4.55 11.39
C TYR A 51 27.95 -4.43 12.34
N ILE A 52 28.11 -3.81 13.52
CA ILE A 52 26.98 -3.49 14.39
C ILE A 52 26.07 -2.48 13.72
N ILE A 53 26.64 -1.40 13.14
CA ILE A 53 25.88 -0.37 12.42
C ILE A 53 25.15 -0.99 11.23
N PHE A 54 25.86 -1.78 10.41
CA PHE A 54 25.24 -2.46 9.27
C PHE A 54 24.16 -3.45 9.71
N GLY A 55 24.34 -4.15 10.84
CA GLY A 55 23.34 -5.04 11.41
C GLY A 55 22.04 -4.30 11.77
N VAL A 56 22.16 -3.18 12.45
CA VAL A 56 20.99 -2.34 12.80
C VAL A 56 20.27 -1.84 11.55
N ILE A 57 21.02 -1.34 10.56
CA ILE A 57 20.45 -0.88 9.29
C ILE A 57 19.71 -2.02 8.58
N ALA A 58 20.28 -3.22 8.55
CA ALA A 58 19.63 -4.38 7.93
C ALA A 58 18.32 -4.76 8.62
N ILE A 59 18.28 -4.73 9.96
CA ILE A 59 17.06 -5.01 10.72
C ILE A 59 15.97 -3.98 10.39
N ILE A 60 16.33 -2.68 10.33
CA ILE A 60 15.38 -1.62 9.98
C ILE A 60 14.86 -1.81 8.55
N LEU A 61 15.74 -2.08 7.58
CA LEU A 61 15.35 -2.31 6.19
C LEU A 61 14.45 -3.55 6.06
N PHE A 62 14.77 -4.61 6.78
CA PHE A 62 13.95 -5.82 6.81
C PHE A 62 12.55 -5.57 7.39
N ALA A 63 12.45 -4.83 8.49
CA ALA A 63 11.17 -4.43 9.07
C ALA A 63 10.34 -3.58 8.11
N LEU A 64 10.97 -2.64 7.38
CA LEU A 64 10.31 -1.85 6.34
C LEU A 64 9.82 -2.73 5.19
N LEU A 65 10.64 -3.68 4.72
CA LEU A 65 10.23 -4.63 3.69
C LEU A 65 9.02 -5.45 4.12
N LEU A 66 9.01 -5.97 5.35
CA LEU A 66 7.85 -6.71 5.89
C LEU A 66 6.60 -5.84 5.95
N ASN A 67 6.73 -4.56 6.31
CA ASN A 67 5.58 -3.65 6.36
C ASN A 67 5.03 -3.34 4.96
N PHE A 68 5.89 -3.14 3.98
CA PHE A 68 5.50 -2.80 2.61
C PHE A 68 5.34 -4.02 1.68
N TRP A 69 5.41 -5.25 2.20
CA TRP A 69 5.37 -6.48 1.42
C TRP A 69 4.16 -6.62 0.49
N ARG A 70 3.00 -6.17 0.94
CA ARG A 70 1.73 -6.29 0.23
C ARG A 70 0.83 -5.11 0.48
N LEU A 71 0.12 -4.71 -0.55
CA LEU A 71 -1.00 -3.78 -0.48
C LEU A 71 -2.28 -4.60 -0.23
N VAL A 72 -3.02 -4.24 0.77
CA VAL A 72 -4.32 -4.85 1.08
C VAL A 72 -5.42 -3.83 0.81
N PHE A 73 -6.46 -4.26 0.11
CA PHE A 73 -7.67 -3.50 -0.14
C PHE A 73 -8.88 -4.32 0.35
N ILE A 74 -9.66 -3.76 1.24
CA ILE A 74 -10.80 -4.41 1.88
C ILE A 74 -12.01 -3.48 1.78
N VAL A 75 -13.12 -4.01 1.34
CA VAL A 75 -14.43 -3.37 1.37
C VAL A 75 -15.32 -4.18 2.30
N THR A 76 -15.81 -3.54 3.35
CA THR A 76 -16.85 -4.08 4.22
C THR A 76 -18.19 -3.44 3.86
N GLU A 77 -19.25 -3.77 4.56
CA GLU A 77 -20.56 -3.13 4.34
C GLU A 77 -20.51 -1.62 4.63
N THR A 78 -19.76 -1.19 5.64
CA THR A 78 -19.73 0.19 6.10
C THR A 78 -18.44 0.94 5.74
N ARG A 79 -17.34 0.23 5.44
CA ARG A 79 -16.00 0.84 5.31
C ARG A 79 -15.22 0.36 4.10
N VAL A 80 -14.31 1.22 3.65
CA VAL A 80 -13.26 0.88 2.68
C VAL A 80 -11.91 1.10 3.35
N THR A 81 -11.10 0.05 3.42
CA THR A 81 -9.77 0.08 4.06
C THR A 81 -8.71 -0.35 3.05
N PHE A 82 -7.64 0.41 2.94
CA PHE A 82 -6.50 0.07 2.09
C PHE A 82 -5.18 0.52 2.71
N GLY A 83 -4.12 -0.13 2.32
CA GLY A 83 -2.77 0.24 2.77
C GLY A 83 -1.80 -0.92 2.86
N PHE A 84 -0.61 -0.60 3.36
CA PHE A 84 0.49 -1.52 3.54
C PHE A 84 0.67 -1.84 5.03
N GLY A 85 0.78 -3.12 5.37
CA GLY A 85 1.10 -3.57 6.74
C GLY A 85 0.38 -2.79 7.84
N LEU A 86 1.14 -2.00 8.58
CA LEU A 86 0.64 -1.14 9.67
C LEU A 86 0.11 0.21 9.17
N ILE A 87 0.50 0.64 7.97
CA ILE A 87 0.12 1.94 7.41
C ILE A 87 -1.13 1.76 6.56
N ARG A 88 -2.30 1.88 7.17
CA ARG A 88 -3.60 1.73 6.51
C ARG A 88 -4.44 2.99 6.65
N LYS A 89 -5.31 3.21 5.68
CA LYS A 89 -6.37 4.22 5.69
C LYS A 89 -7.72 3.52 5.64
N SER A 90 -8.65 3.98 6.45
CA SER A 90 -10.02 3.50 6.48
C SER A 90 -10.97 4.68 6.37
N PHE A 91 -11.98 4.56 5.54
CA PHE A 91 -13.02 5.58 5.33
C PHE A 91 -14.38 4.90 5.38
N ASN A 92 -15.40 5.62 5.86
CA ASN A 92 -16.76 5.13 5.72
C ASN A 92 -17.14 5.13 4.23
N ARG A 93 -17.98 4.21 3.83
CA ARG A 93 -18.43 4.14 2.42
C ARG A 93 -19.20 5.39 2.02
N ASP A 94 -19.98 5.94 2.94
CA ASP A 94 -20.79 7.15 2.72
C ASP A 94 -19.93 8.40 2.47
N ASP A 95 -18.68 8.41 2.94
CA ASP A 95 -17.73 9.49 2.71
C ASP A 95 -17.09 9.43 1.30
N ILE A 96 -17.32 8.35 0.54
CA ILE A 96 -16.74 8.19 -0.80
C ILE A 96 -17.63 8.90 -1.83
N ILE A 97 -17.12 10.00 -2.37
CA ILE A 97 -17.83 10.82 -3.36
C ILE A 97 -17.83 10.17 -4.73
N SER A 98 -16.68 9.64 -5.17
CA SER A 98 -16.56 8.96 -6.47
C SER A 98 -15.49 7.87 -6.48
N CYS A 99 -15.70 6.86 -7.32
CA CYS A 99 -14.76 5.81 -7.65
C CYS A 99 -14.65 5.69 -9.17
N GLU A 100 -13.45 5.89 -9.69
CA GLU A 100 -13.17 5.82 -11.12
C GLU A 100 -12.06 4.80 -11.39
N PRO A 101 -12.18 3.96 -12.44
CA PRO A 101 -11.04 3.19 -12.94
C PRO A 101 -9.90 4.14 -13.33
N TYR A 102 -8.69 3.82 -12.94
CA TYR A 102 -7.52 4.67 -13.17
C TYR A 102 -6.33 3.83 -13.61
N GLN A 103 -5.55 4.35 -14.56
CA GLN A 103 -4.34 3.72 -15.05
C GLN A 103 -3.12 4.31 -14.34
N LEU A 104 -2.48 3.51 -13.48
CA LEU A 104 -1.27 3.91 -12.78
C LEU A 104 -0.06 3.84 -13.72
N LYS A 105 0.65 4.95 -13.81
CA LYS A 105 1.90 5.07 -14.58
C LYS A 105 3.04 5.44 -13.64
N PHE A 106 4.17 4.76 -13.77
CA PHE A 106 5.38 5.04 -12.99
C PHE A 106 5.80 6.51 -13.10
N SER A 107 5.68 7.10 -14.28
CA SER A 107 6.04 8.50 -14.55
C SER A 107 5.32 9.52 -13.66
N ASN A 108 4.09 9.21 -13.24
CA ASN A 108 3.30 10.12 -12.40
C ASN A 108 3.71 10.08 -10.93
N TYR A 109 4.26 8.96 -10.46
CA TYR A 109 4.53 8.72 -9.03
C TYR A 109 6.01 8.54 -8.71
N LEU A 110 6.87 8.36 -9.72
CA LEU A 110 8.31 8.16 -9.59
C LEU A 110 8.69 7.07 -8.59
N GLY A 111 7.88 6.02 -8.50
CA GLY A 111 8.11 4.89 -7.60
C GLY A 111 6.85 4.16 -7.19
N TYR A 112 7.05 3.18 -6.31
CA TYR A 112 5.99 2.36 -5.73
C TYR A 112 5.89 2.58 -4.23
N GLY A 113 4.79 2.12 -3.62
CA GLY A 113 4.47 2.31 -2.21
C GLY A 113 3.45 3.43 -2.01
N ILE A 114 3.67 4.25 -0.99
CA ILE A 114 2.85 5.44 -0.73
C ILE A 114 3.56 6.63 -1.36
N ARG A 115 2.96 7.21 -2.40
CA ARG A 115 3.58 8.28 -3.19
C ARG A 115 2.60 9.42 -3.44
N LEU A 116 3.18 10.60 -3.58
CA LEU A 116 2.47 11.78 -4.04
C LEU A 116 2.63 11.89 -5.56
N GLY A 117 1.51 11.88 -6.28
CA GLY A 117 1.49 12.04 -7.72
C GLY A 117 1.72 13.48 -8.16
N LEU A 118 2.25 13.65 -9.37
CA LEU A 118 2.36 14.96 -10.02
C LEU A 118 0.99 15.58 -10.29
N ASP A 119 -0.05 14.75 -10.38
CA ASP A 119 -1.46 15.11 -10.49
C ASP A 119 -2.13 15.44 -9.15
N LYS A 120 -1.34 15.64 -8.09
CA LYS A 120 -1.78 15.93 -6.71
C LYS A 120 -2.60 14.82 -6.06
N THR A 121 -2.56 13.59 -6.58
CA THR A 121 -3.16 12.42 -5.95
C THR A 121 -2.20 11.75 -4.94
N VAL A 122 -2.72 10.95 -4.02
CA VAL A 122 -1.92 10.09 -3.14
C VAL A 122 -2.07 8.65 -3.59
N ALA A 123 -1.00 8.07 -4.12
CA ALA A 123 -1.00 6.70 -4.60
C ALA A 123 -0.60 5.71 -3.51
N TYR A 124 -1.32 4.59 -3.47
CA TYR A 124 -0.96 3.35 -2.82
C TYR A 124 -0.76 2.32 -3.92
N ASN A 125 0.46 2.19 -4.41
CA ASN A 125 0.75 1.39 -5.60
C ASN A 125 1.87 0.38 -5.39
N THR A 126 1.72 -0.79 -6.01
CA THR A 126 2.74 -1.86 -6.04
C THR A 126 3.27 -2.11 -7.44
N ARG A 127 2.56 -1.61 -8.46
CA ARG A 127 2.86 -1.84 -9.88
C ARG A 127 2.19 -0.78 -10.75
N ASN A 128 2.59 -0.74 -12.02
CA ASN A 128 1.86 -0.02 -13.06
C ASN A 128 0.62 -0.80 -13.49
N GLY A 129 -0.31 -0.14 -14.14
CA GLY A 129 -1.51 -0.74 -14.72
C GLY A 129 -2.78 -0.37 -13.97
N ASP A 130 -3.69 -1.31 -13.83
CA ASP A 130 -5.03 -1.06 -13.33
C ASP A 130 -5.04 -0.64 -11.86
N GLY A 131 -5.91 0.29 -11.57
CA GLY A 131 -6.22 0.78 -10.26
C GLY A 131 -7.52 1.56 -10.22
N ILE A 132 -7.83 2.12 -9.09
CA ILE A 132 -8.97 2.99 -8.86
C ILE A 132 -8.52 4.33 -8.31
N LYS A 133 -9.26 5.36 -8.67
CA LYS A 133 -9.15 6.69 -8.05
C LYS A 133 -10.38 6.91 -7.19
N LEU A 134 -10.15 7.14 -5.90
CA LEU A 134 -11.18 7.42 -4.91
C LEU A 134 -11.13 8.89 -4.51
N VAL A 135 -12.26 9.55 -4.60
CA VAL A 135 -12.48 10.88 -4.02
C VAL A 135 -13.28 10.69 -2.75
N VAL A 136 -12.73 11.16 -1.63
CA VAL A 136 -13.32 10.98 -0.31
C VAL A 136 -13.62 12.35 0.29
N GLU A 137 -14.78 12.51 0.89
CA GLU A 137 -15.21 13.75 1.56
C GLU A 137 -14.25 14.12 2.68
N GLY A 138 -13.91 15.39 2.78
CA GLY A 138 -12.95 15.89 3.78
C GLY A 138 -11.48 15.52 3.51
N ALA A 139 -11.17 14.67 2.53
CA ALA A 139 -9.80 14.37 2.16
C ALA A 139 -9.20 15.49 1.31
N LYS A 140 -7.99 15.94 1.67
CA LYS A 140 -7.29 17.02 0.93
C LYS A 140 -6.94 16.63 -0.52
N ARG A 141 -6.89 15.35 -0.83
CA ARG A 141 -6.44 14.82 -2.14
C ARG A 141 -7.12 13.49 -2.45
N PRO A 142 -7.40 13.20 -3.74
CA PRO A 142 -7.86 11.88 -4.15
C PRO A 142 -6.81 10.80 -3.86
N TYR A 143 -7.28 9.59 -3.58
CA TYR A 143 -6.45 8.41 -3.43
C TYR A 143 -6.46 7.58 -4.70
N VAL A 144 -5.30 7.07 -5.08
CA VAL A 144 -5.16 6.13 -6.21
C VAL A 144 -4.58 4.83 -5.68
N ILE A 145 -5.24 3.71 -5.96
CA ILE A 145 -4.91 2.43 -5.37
C ILE A 145 -4.75 1.40 -6.48
N SER A 146 -3.61 0.67 -6.49
CA SER A 146 -3.44 -0.48 -7.39
C SER A 146 -4.47 -1.55 -7.05
N ILE A 147 -5.16 -2.07 -8.07
CA ILE A 147 -6.15 -3.14 -7.93
C ILE A 147 -6.23 -3.93 -9.25
N ASN A 148 -6.63 -5.21 -9.20
CA ASN A 148 -6.72 -6.02 -10.42
C ASN A 148 -8.05 -5.82 -11.15
N ASN A 149 -9.14 -5.65 -10.40
CA ASN A 149 -10.50 -5.58 -10.92
C ASN A 149 -11.13 -4.21 -10.69
N SER A 150 -10.52 -3.14 -11.21
CA SER A 150 -10.95 -1.76 -11.01
C SER A 150 -12.42 -1.54 -11.37
N GLY A 151 -12.88 -2.07 -12.51
CA GLY A 151 -14.26 -1.95 -12.95
C GLY A 151 -15.26 -2.64 -12.03
N TYR A 152 -14.92 -3.82 -11.50
CA TYR A 152 -15.78 -4.53 -10.54
C TYR A 152 -15.91 -3.76 -9.23
N VAL A 153 -14.78 -3.31 -8.68
CA VAL A 153 -14.73 -2.59 -7.41
C VAL A 153 -15.49 -1.27 -7.50
N CYS A 154 -15.31 -0.50 -8.58
CA CYS A 154 -16.07 0.73 -8.77
C CYS A 154 -17.58 0.46 -8.91
N LYS A 155 -17.98 -0.61 -9.60
CA LYS A 155 -19.40 -1.02 -9.65
C LYS A 155 -19.95 -1.44 -8.29
N LEU A 156 -19.14 -2.13 -7.48
CA LEU A 156 -19.51 -2.54 -6.14
C LEU A 156 -19.74 -1.33 -5.23
N LEU A 157 -18.89 -0.33 -5.33
CA LEU A 157 -19.01 0.91 -4.58
C LEU A 157 -20.18 1.76 -5.09
N SER A 158 -20.45 1.79 -6.41
CA SER A 158 -21.53 2.57 -7.02
C SER A 158 -22.93 2.02 -6.79
N LYS A 159 -23.08 0.68 -6.73
CA LYS A 159 -24.39 0.04 -6.48
C LYS A 159 -25.05 0.46 -5.17
N GLN A 160 -24.33 1.12 -4.30
CA GLN A 160 -24.79 1.59 -3.00
C GLN A 160 -24.84 3.13 -2.89
N GLY A 161 -25.00 3.85 -4.01
CA GLY A 161 -25.27 5.29 -4.01
C GLY A 161 -24.10 6.20 -4.39
N ILE A 162 -22.94 5.65 -4.76
CA ILE A 162 -21.77 6.45 -5.13
C ILE A 162 -21.81 6.78 -6.63
N ALA A 163 -21.68 8.06 -6.98
CA ALA A 163 -21.76 8.54 -8.36
C ALA A 163 -20.60 8.03 -9.24
N PHE A 164 -20.94 7.51 -10.44
CA PHE A 164 -19.99 7.32 -11.53
C PHE A 164 -19.77 8.66 -12.24
N THR A 165 -18.57 9.20 -12.21
CA THR A 165 -18.17 10.21 -13.19
C THR A 165 -17.65 9.48 -14.42
N ARG A 166 -18.35 9.67 -15.55
CA ARG A 166 -17.96 9.17 -16.88
C ARG A 166 -16.82 9.99 -17.45
#